data_7b3e8065cbb11be884b231d07b276758
#
_entry.id   7b3e8065cbb11be884b231d07b276758
#
_cell.length_a   1.000
_cell.length_b   1.000
_cell.length_c   1.000
_cell.angle_alpha   90.00
_cell.angle_beta   90.00
_cell.angle_gamma   90.00
#
_symmetry.space_group_name_H-M   'P 1'
#
loop_
_entity.id
_entity.type
_entity.pdbx_description
1 polymer ?
#
loop_
_entity_poly.entity_id
_entity_poly.type
_entity_poly.pdbx_seq_one_letter_code
_entity_poly.pdbx_strand_id
1 'polypeptide(L)'
;TINYGARIGNNNEIFPGASIATKPQDLKFKGEDTVCVIGDFNSIRENVTISRGTASKGKTVVGDHNLLMENMHLAHDCVLGSRCIIGNSTKFAGEVTIDDNAIISATVLCHQFCHIGGYVMIQGGCRFSQDIPPYIIAGKEPTRYAGINLVGLRRHGFSNELIELIHNAYR
;
A
#
# COMPACT_ATOMS: atom_id res chain seq x y z
N THR A 1 -0.50 18.67 -6.61
CA THR A 1 -1.62 18.83 -7.56
C THR A 1 -2.73 17.87 -7.22
N ILE A 2 -3.98 18.35 -7.20
CA ILE A 2 -5.19 17.50 -7.06
C ILE A 2 -5.88 17.54 -8.42
N ASN A 3 -6.06 16.36 -9.03
CA ASN A 3 -6.61 16.23 -10.38
C ASN A 3 -8.09 15.84 -10.34
N TYR A 4 -8.72 15.87 -11.51
CA TYR A 4 -10.09 15.42 -11.73
C TYR A 4 -10.28 13.97 -11.26
N GLY A 5 -11.41 13.69 -10.61
CA GLY A 5 -11.72 12.36 -10.05
C GLY A 5 -11.23 12.15 -8.61
N ALA A 6 -10.54 13.11 -8.00
CA ALA A 6 -10.16 13.01 -6.59
C ALA A 6 -11.42 13.12 -5.69
N ARG A 7 -11.50 12.26 -4.69
CA ARG A 7 -12.45 12.28 -3.56
C ARG A 7 -11.64 12.11 -2.29
N ILE A 8 -11.49 13.18 -1.53
CA ILE A 8 -10.57 13.23 -0.38
C ILE A 8 -11.39 13.52 0.87
N GLY A 9 -11.23 12.69 1.88
CA GLY A 9 -11.84 12.83 3.20
C GLY A 9 -11.24 13.97 4.02
N ASN A 10 -11.37 13.87 5.32
CA ASN A 10 -11.05 14.95 6.26
C ASN A 10 -9.66 14.76 6.89
N ASN A 11 -9.08 15.87 7.40
CA ASN A 11 -7.85 15.85 8.20
C ASN A 11 -6.66 15.19 7.49
N ASN A 12 -6.61 15.23 6.17
CA ASN A 12 -5.47 14.75 5.41
C ASN A 12 -4.42 15.86 5.28
N GLU A 13 -3.15 15.50 5.46
CA GLU A 13 -2.00 16.36 5.20
C GLU A 13 -1.40 16.01 3.85
N ILE A 14 -1.39 16.95 2.92
CA ILE A 14 -0.85 16.73 1.56
C ILE A 14 0.32 17.69 1.35
N PHE A 15 1.50 17.13 1.19
CA PHE A 15 2.76 17.87 1.13
C PHE A 15 3.13 18.31 -0.30
N PRO A 16 4.08 19.24 -0.45
CA PRO A 16 4.48 19.78 -1.75
C PRO A 16 4.88 18.70 -2.75
N GLY A 17 4.52 18.90 -4.02
CA GLY A 17 4.84 17.97 -5.11
C GLY A 17 3.93 16.75 -5.20
N ALA A 18 3.12 16.46 -4.19
CA ALA A 18 2.16 15.36 -4.27
C ALA A 18 1.15 15.56 -5.42
N SER A 19 0.83 14.47 -6.13
CA SER A 19 -0.08 14.47 -7.28
C SER A 19 -1.15 13.39 -7.10
N ILE A 20 -2.37 13.82 -6.81
CA ILE A 20 -3.51 12.96 -6.48
C ILE A 20 -4.44 12.83 -7.69
N ALA A 21 -4.98 11.62 -7.91
CA ALA A 21 -5.87 11.27 -9.01
C ALA A 21 -5.24 11.53 -10.40
N THR A 22 -3.95 11.22 -10.54
CA THR A 22 -3.26 11.35 -11.81
C THR A 22 -3.91 10.43 -12.86
N LYS A 23 -3.78 10.81 -14.13
CA LYS A 23 -4.20 9.94 -15.24
C LYS A 23 -3.49 8.58 -15.12
N PRO A 24 -4.22 7.45 -15.23
CA PRO A 24 -3.61 6.13 -15.23
C PRO A 24 -2.52 5.98 -16.29
N GLN A 25 -1.40 5.37 -15.91
CA GLN A 25 -0.32 5.01 -16.83
C GLN A 25 -0.59 3.62 -17.45
N ASP A 26 -1.78 3.45 -18.00
CA ASP A 26 -2.22 2.26 -18.69
C ASP A 26 -2.58 2.61 -20.14
N LEU A 27 -1.99 1.89 -21.10
CA LEU A 27 -2.24 2.09 -22.53
C LEU A 27 -3.70 1.80 -22.93
N LYS A 28 -4.42 1.04 -22.11
CA LYS A 28 -5.84 0.74 -22.34
C LYS A 28 -6.77 1.86 -21.86
N PHE A 29 -6.27 2.79 -21.04
CA PHE A 29 -7.09 3.89 -20.53
C PHE A 29 -7.48 4.85 -21.64
N LYS A 30 -8.79 5.01 -21.86
CA LYS A 30 -9.37 5.82 -22.96
C LYS A 30 -9.98 7.15 -22.48
N GLY A 31 -9.80 7.49 -21.20
CA GLY A 31 -10.36 8.71 -20.60
C GLY A 31 -11.65 8.47 -19.82
N GLU A 32 -11.87 7.25 -19.35
CA GLU A 32 -13.04 6.86 -18.57
C GLU A 32 -13.21 7.73 -17.32
N ASP A 33 -14.45 7.96 -16.95
CA ASP A 33 -14.79 8.70 -15.72
C ASP A 33 -14.58 7.82 -14.49
N THR A 34 -13.38 7.90 -13.95
CA THR A 34 -12.92 7.10 -12.83
C THR A 34 -12.40 7.98 -11.69
N VAL A 35 -12.29 7.44 -10.49
CA VAL A 35 -11.98 8.20 -9.29
C VAL A 35 -10.77 7.66 -8.54
N CYS A 36 -10.22 8.52 -7.67
CA CYS A 36 -9.30 8.18 -6.60
C CYS A 36 -9.98 8.61 -5.29
N VAL A 37 -10.24 7.64 -4.41
CA VAL A 37 -10.89 7.87 -3.12
C VAL A 37 -9.84 7.77 -2.02
N ILE A 38 -9.72 8.80 -1.21
CA ILE A 38 -8.81 8.86 -0.06
C ILE A 38 -9.65 9.11 1.18
N GLY A 39 -9.47 8.28 2.20
CA GLY A 39 -10.14 8.39 3.49
C GLY A 39 -9.63 9.55 4.33
N ASP A 40 -9.66 9.41 5.64
CA ASP A 40 -9.38 10.45 6.62
C ASP A 40 -7.98 10.28 7.26
N PHE A 41 -7.42 11.38 7.79
CA PHE A 41 -6.21 11.38 8.61
C PHE A 41 -4.96 10.79 7.95
N ASN A 42 -4.82 10.85 6.64
CA ASN A 42 -3.62 10.40 5.95
C ASN A 42 -2.56 11.50 5.88
N SER A 43 -1.29 11.12 6.02
CA SER A 43 -0.14 11.97 5.72
C SER A 43 0.45 11.56 4.38
N ILE A 44 0.28 12.39 3.35
CA ILE A 44 0.72 12.15 1.97
C ILE A 44 1.90 13.07 1.70
N ARG A 45 3.09 12.51 1.80
CA ARG A 45 4.35 13.24 1.79
C ARG A 45 4.73 13.72 0.39
N GLU A 46 5.90 14.36 0.34
CA GLU A 46 6.41 15.06 -0.83
C GLU A 46 6.49 14.14 -2.05
N ASN A 47 6.06 14.64 -3.20
CA ASN A 47 6.14 13.96 -4.50
C ASN A 47 5.44 12.59 -4.56
N VAL A 48 4.58 12.27 -3.63
CA VAL A 48 3.73 11.07 -3.72
C VAL A 48 2.82 11.19 -4.94
N THR A 49 2.67 10.10 -5.68
CA THR A 49 1.74 10.05 -6.83
C THR A 49 0.73 8.94 -6.65
N ILE A 50 -0.54 9.27 -6.80
CA ILE A 50 -1.66 8.31 -6.73
C ILE A 50 -2.48 8.45 -8.01
N SER A 51 -2.55 7.39 -8.80
CA SER A 51 -3.38 7.37 -10.01
C SER A 51 -4.84 7.10 -9.66
N ARG A 52 -5.78 7.64 -10.44
CA ARG A 52 -7.18 7.20 -10.36
C ARG A 52 -7.37 5.83 -11.01
N GLY A 53 -8.55 5.24 -10.88
CA GLY A 53 -8.85 3.93 -11.46
C GLY A 53 -8.91 3.94 -12.99
N THR A 54 -9.05 2.75 -13.57
CA THR A 54 -9.37 2.50 -14.99
C THR A 54 -10.75 1.89 -15.10
N ALA A 55 -11.16 1.49 -16.30
CA ALA A 55 -12.40 0.75 -16.51
C ALA A 55 -12.45 -0.60 -15.76
N SER A 56 -11.30 -1.13 -15.33
CA SER A 56 -11.22 -2.41 -14.62
C SER A 56 -11.98 -2.38 -13.30
N LYS A 57 -11.66 -1.40 -12.42
CA LYS A 57 -12.33 -1.26 -11.11
C LYS A 57 -12.99 0.11 -10.90
N GLY A 58 -12.78 1.04 -11.80
CA GLY A 58 -13.36 2.39 -11.75
C GLY A 58 -12.77 3.30 -10.69
N LYS A 59 -11.95 2.77 -9.77
CA LYS A 59 -11.40 3.55 -8.67
C LYS A 59 -10.09 2.98 -8.11
N THR A 60 -9.25 3.89 -7.61
CA THR A 60 -8.16 3.61 -6.68
C THR A 60 -8.61 4.05 -5.28
N VAL A 61 -8.29 3.28 -4.25
CA VAL A 61 -8.74 3.55 -2.88
C VAL A 61 -7.55 3.61 -1.93
N VAL A 62 -7.56 4.60 -1.06
CA VAL A 62 -6.66 4.73 0.10
C VAL A 62 -7.55 4.87 1.33
N GLY A 63 -7.37 3.99 2.33
CA GLY A 63 -8.09 4.02 3.60
C GLY A 63 -7.66 5.18 4.50
N ASP A 64 -7.74 4.98 5.80
CA ASP A 64 -7.53 6.01 6.81
C ASP A 64 -6.20 5.85 7.54
N HIS A 65 -5.70 6.96 8.13
CA HIS A 65 -4.54 6.96 9.03
C HIS A 65 -3.25 6.39 8.41
N ASN A 66 -3.05 6.53 7.11
CA ASN A 66 -1.86 6.06 6.44
C ASN A 66 -0.74 7.10 6.43
N LEU A 67 0.50 6.63 6.49
CA LEU A 67 1.69 7.43 6.21
C LEU A 67 2.27 6.99 4.85
N LEU A 68 2.14 7.84 3.84
CA LEU A 68 2.68 7.63 2.51
C LEU A 68 3.93 8.49 2.36
N MET A 69 5.11 7.87 2.47
CA MET A 69 6.38 8.58 2.50
C MET A 69 6.78 9.10 1.11
N GLU A 70 7.77 9.96 1.11
CA GLU A 70 8.29 10.70 -0.06
C GLU A 70 8.49 9.81 -1.30
N ASN A 71 8.08 10.32 -2.47
CA ASN A 71 8.24 9.67 -3.78
C ASN A 71 7.56 8.30 -3.96
N MET A 72 6.65 7.89 -3.04
CA MET A 72 5.92 6.65 -3.25
C MET A 72 4.94 6.79 -4.42
N HIS A 73 4.65 5.67 -5.11
CA HIS A 73 3.67 5.62 -6.20
C HIS A 73 2.64 4.53 -5.95
N LEU A 74 1.37 4.90 -6.06
CA LEU A 74 0.25 3.97 -6.08
C LEU A 74 -0.42 4.06 -7.47
N ALA A 75 -0.31 2.99 -8.25
CA ALA A 75 -0.90 2.95 -9.59
C ALA A 75 -2.42 2.79 -9.54
N HIS A 76 -3.03 2.71 -10.71
CA HIS A 76 -4.47 2.62 -10.90
C HIS A 76 -5.08 1.35 -10.31
N ASP A 77 -6.33 1.45 -9.87
CA ASP A 77 -7.14 0.33 -9.39
C ASP A 77 -6.59 -0.38 -8.14
N CYS A 78 -5.60 0.22 -7.47
CA CYS A 78 -5.08 -0.28 -6.21
C CYS A 78 -6.04 -0.01 -5.05
N VAL A 79 -5.97 -0.88 -4.05
CA VAL A 79 -6.65 -0.70 -2.75
C VAL A 79 -5.60 -0.73 -1.64
N LEU A 80 -5.43 0.37 -0.97
CA LEU A 80 -4.61 0.48 0.24
C LEU A 80 -5.56 0.59 1.44
N GLY A 81 -5.42 -0.32 2.38
CA GLY A 81 -6.15 -0.33 3.65
C GLY A 81 -5.80 0.85 4.55
N SER A 82 -6.02 0.69 5.82
CA SER A 82 -5.84 1.73 6.83
C SER A 82 -4.65 1.44 7.74
N ARG A 83 -4.09 2.49 8.36
CA ARG A 83 -2.95 2.41 9.30
C ARG A 83 -1.70 1.76 8.70
N CYS A 84 -1.52 1.91 7.40
CA CYS A 84 -0.34 1.44 6.69
C CYS A 84 0.78 2.49 6.73
N ILE A 85 2.02 2.01 6.69
CA ILE A 85 3.21 2.84 6.54
C ILE A 85 3.92 2.40 5.27
N ILE A 86 3.99 3.29 4.29
CA ILE A 86 4.63 3.01 3.00
C ILE A 86 5.89 3.85 2.88
N GLY A 87 7.02 3.17 2.82
CA GLY A 87 8.35 3.78 2.81
C GLY A 87 8.67 4.54 1.51
N ASN A 88 9.69 5.38 1.62
CA ASN A 88 10.16 6.25 0.53
C ASN A 88 10.40 5.47 -0.77
N SER A 89 10.01 6.06 -1.88
CA SER A 89 10.26 5.54 -3.24
C SER A 89 9.70 4.14 -3.53
N THR A 90 8.83 3.62 -2.69
CA THR A 90 8.12 2.34 -2.94
C THR A 90 7.11 2.53 -4.08
N LYS A 91 7.02 1.53 -4.96
CA LYS A 91 6.14 1.57 -6.13
C LYS A 91 5.24 0.35 -6.17
N PHE A 92 3.95 0.61 -6.30
CA PHE A 92 2.94 -0.42 -6.55
C PHE A 92 2.41 -0.27 -7.97
N ALA A 93 2.50 -1.34 -8.74
CA ALA A 93 1.88 -1.41 -10.06
C ALA A 93 0.34 -1.52 -9.94
N GLY A 94 -0.38 -1.57 -11.06
CA GLY A 94 -1.84 -1.56 -11.05
C GLY A 94 -2.47 -2.75 -10.33
N GLU A 95 -3.66 -2.52 -9.76
CA GLU A 95 -4.51 -3.56 -9.17
C GLU A 95 -3.93 -4.28 -7.94
N VAL A 96 -2.96 -3.68 -7.26
CA VAL A 96 -2.42 -4.22 -6.00
C VAL A 96 -3.40 -3.93 -4.85
N THR A 97 -3.62 -4.95 -4.00
CA THR A 97 -4.37 -4.80 -2.75
C THR A 97 -3.42 -4.90 -1.56
N ILE A 98 -3.54 -3.98 -0.62
CA ILE A 98 -2.73 -3.92 0.60
C ILE A 98 -3.69 -3.83 1.78
N ASP A 99 -3.66 -4.83 2.65
CA ASP A 99 -4.53 -4.87 3.84
C ASP A 99 -4.03 -3.92 4.94
N ASP A 100 -4.86 -3.77 5.96
CA ASP A 100 -4.61 -2.87 7.09
C ASP A 100 -3.33 -3.18 7.86
N ASN A 101 -2.72 -2.14 8.45
CA ASN A 101 -1.56 -2.23 9.33
C ASN A 101 -0.31 -2.83 8.67
N ALA A 102 -0.20 -2.79 7.35
CA ALA A 102 1.00 -3.20 6.64
C ALA A 102 2.10 -2.14 6.77
N ILE A 103 3.32 -2.58 7.05
CA ILE A 103 4.52 -1.75 7.03
C ILE A 103 5.38 -2.19 5.85
N ILE A 104 5.56 -1.32 4.89
CA ILE A 104 6.33 -1.58 3.68
C ILE A 104 7.48 -0.58 3.65
N SER A 105 8.71 -1.08 3.80
CA SER A 105 9.90 -0.24 3.89
C SER A 105 10.22 0.46 2.55
N ALA A 106 11.28 1.26 2.55
CA ALA A 106 11.65 2.04 1.38
C ALA A 106 12.07 1.19 0.17
N THR A 107 11.87 1.73 -1.03
CA THR A 107 12.35 1.18 -2.31
C THR A 107 11.83 -0.23 -2.64
N VAL A 108 10.66 -0.58 -2.15
CA VAL A 108 9.98 -1.83 -2.51
C VAL A 108 9.28 -1.69 -3.86
N LEU A 109 9.39 -2.72 -4.71
CA LEU A 109 8.75 -2.80 -6.02
C LEU A 109 7.77 -3.97 -6.05
N CYS A 110 6.48 -3.66 -6.15
CA CYS A 110 5.40 -4.65 -6.19
C CYS A 110 4.80 -4.73 -7.59
N HIS A 111 4.77 -5.93 -8.16
CA HIS A 111 4.15 -6.19 -9.46
C HIS A 111 2.62 -6.07 -9.37
N GLN A 112 1.99 -5.86 -10.50
CA GLN A 112 0.53 -5.77 -10.60
C GLN A 112 -0.19 -7.04 -10.10
N PHE A 113 -1.41 -6.87 -9.62
CA PHE A 113 -2.31 -7.91 -9.13
C PHE A 113 -1.91 -8.61 -7.82
N CYS A 114 -0.81 -8.21 -7.19
CA CYS A 114 -0.41 -8.80 -5.91
C CYS A 114 -1.34 -8.38 -4.77
N HIS A 115 -1.53 -9.29 -3.82
CA HIS A 115 -2.18 -9.02 -2.55
C HIS A 115 -1.14 -9.07 -1.41
N ILE A 116 -1.10 -8.02 -0.62
CA ILE A 116 -0.24 -7.89 0.56
C ILE A 116 -1.12 -7.94 1.80
N GLY A 117 -0.98 -9.01 2.57
CA GLY A 117 -1.78 -9.25 3.78
C GLY A 117 -1.49 -8.26 4.91
N GLY A 118 -2.41 -8.18 5.85
CA GLY A 118 -2.30 -7.26 6.98
C GLY A 118 -1.19 -7.61 7.98
N TYR A 119 -0.74 -6.59 8.73
CA TYR A 119 0.29 -6.73 9.77
C TYR A 119 1.63 -7.27 9.27
N VAL A 120 1.89 -7.20 7.98
CA VAL A 120 3.18 -7.58 7.40
C VAL A 120 4.24 -6.52 7.66
N MET A 121 5.50 -6.95 7.58
CA MET A 121 6.66 -6.08 7.45
C MET A 121 7.44 -6.50 6.20
N ILE A 122 7.50 -5.64 5.19
CA ILE A 122 8.31 -5.88 3.98
C ILE A 122 9.61 -5.10 4.11
N GLN A 123 10.74 -5.80 4.04
CA GLN A 123 12.06 -5.17 4.12
C GLN A 123 12.36 -4.30 2.92
N GLY A 124 13.18 -3.26 3.13
CA GLY A 124 13.56 -2.33 2.07
C GLY A 124 14.30 -3.00 0.91
N GLY A 125 14.10 -2.47 -0.30
CA GLY A 125 14.71 -2.97 -1.52
C GLY A 125 14.10 -4.26 -2.08
N CYS A 126 13.08 -4.83 -1.44
CA CYS A 126 12.42 -6.04 -1.95
C CYS A 126 11.69 -5.76 -3.28
N ARG A 127 11.71 -6.75 -4.15
CA ARG A 127 10.88 -6.78 -5.36
C ARG A 127 10.19 -8.14 -5.48
N PHE A 128 8.91 -8.14 -5.80
CA PHE A 128 8.11 -9.37 -5.88
C PHE A 128 6.95 -9.25 -6.86
N SER A 129 6.50 -10.41 -7.32
CA SER A 129 5.36 -10.59 -8.22
C SER A 129 4.38 -11.66 -7.70
N GLN A 130 4.45 -11.96 -6.41
CA GLN A 130 3.62 -12.95 -5.73
C GLN A 130 2.96 -12.29 -4.52
N ASP A 131 1.85 -12.87 -4.05
CA ASP A 131 1.19 -12.42 -2.85
C ASP A 131 2.07 -12.58 -1.61
N ILE A 132 1.91 -11.65 -0.69
CA ILE A 132 2.58 -11.69 0.62
C ILE A 132 1.52 -12.00 1.67
N PRO A 133 1.57 -13.19 2.29
CA PRO A 133 0.57 -13.55 3.29
C PRO A 133 0.68 -12.69 4.56
N PRO A 134 -0.40 -12.58 5.37
CA PRO A 134 -0.44 -11.69 6.52
C PRO A 134 0.54 -12.09 7.64
N TYR A 135 0.81 -11.16 8.57
CA TYR A 135 1.55 -11.36 9.83
C TYR A 135 3.04 -11.69 9.71
N ILE A 136 3.60 -11.72 8.52
CA ILE A 136 4.99 -12.13 8.30
C ILE A 136 5.93 -10.96 8.06
N ILE A 137 7.22 -11.25 8.17
CA ILE A 137 8.30 -10.47 7.58
C ILE A 137 8.60 -11.08 6.21
N ALA A 138 8.52 -10.26 5.16
CA ALA A 138 9.01 -10.60 3.83
C ALA A 138 10.33 -9.87 3.57
N GLY A 139 11.35 -10.58 3.11
CA GLY A 139 12.67 -10.01 2.90
C GLY A 139 13.54 -10.88 2.00
N LYS A 140 14.83 -10.52 1.90
CA LYS A 140 15.84 -11.18 1.07
C LYS A 140 15.68 -10.93 -0.44
N GLU A 141 16.61 -11.42 -1.22
CA GLU A 141 16.61 -11.41 -2.69
C GLU A 141 16.83 -12.86 -3.18
N PRO A 142 15.91 -13.47 -3.91
CA PRO A 142 14.53 -13.00 -4.15
C PRO A 142 13.71 -12.92 -2.87
N THR A 143 12.65 -12.07 -2.87
CA THR A 143 11.79 -11.87 -1.70
C THR A 143 11.15 -13.17 -1.23
N ARG A 144 11.29 -13.48 0.06
CA ARG A 144 10.84 -14.71 0.70
C ARG A 144 10.34 -14.45 2.11
N TYR A 145 9.64 -15.41 2.67
CA TYR A 145 9.33 -15.48 4.08
C TYR A 145 10.60 -15.38 4.95
N ALA A 146 10.62 -14.45 5.87
CA ALA A 146 11.75 -14.19 6.78
C ALA A 146 11.33 -14.29 8.27
N GLY A 147 10.22 -14.93 8.56
CA GLY A 147 9.68 -15.14 9.90
C GLY A 147 8.36 -14.39 10.12
N ILE A 148 7.80 -14.57 11.31
CA ILE A 148 6.61 -13.87 11.77
C ILE A 148 7.00 -12.46 12.23
N ASN A 149 6.16 -11.47 11.96
CA ASN A 149 6.35 -10.08 12.40
C ASN A 149 6.05 -9.91 13.90
N LEU A 150 6.81 -10.60 14.75
CA LEU A 150 6.60 -10.64 16.21
C LEU A 150 6.53 -9.25 16.83
N VAL A 151 7.41 -8.34 16.41
CA VAL A 151 7.47 -6.97 16.95
C VAL A 151 6.22 -6.19 16.58
N GLY A 152 5.80 -6.27 15.31
CA GLY A 152 4.58 -5.61 14.83
C GLY A 152 3.35 -6.15 15.54
N LEU A 153 3.18 -7.46 15.63
CA LEU A 153 2.02 -8.09 16.28
C LEU A 153 1.90 -7.69 17.75
N ARG A 154 3.02 -7.69 18.50
CA ARG A 154 3.03 -7.24 19.90
C ARG A 154 2.65 -5.77 20.06
N ARG A 155 3.14 -4.89 19.18
CA ARG A 155 2.77 -3.47 19.18
C ARG A 155 1.29 -3.23 18.93
N HIS A 156 0.65 -4.12 18.19
CA HIS A 156 -0.79 -4.12 17.93
C HIS A 156 -1.61 -4.87 18.97
N GLY A 157 -1.00 -5.31 20.09
CA GLY A 157 -1.70 -5.92 21.23
C GLY A 157 -2.11 -7.39 21.04
N PHE A 158 -1.52 -8.10 20.07
CA PHE A 158 -1.74 -9.53 19.92
C PHE A 158 -1.22 -10.29 21.14
N SER A 159 -2.00 -11.20 21.69
CA SER A 159 -1.56 -12.03 22.81
C SER A 159 -0.47 -13.03 22.40
N ASN A 160 0.32 -13.50 23.35
CA ASN A 160 1.36 -14.49 23.05
C ASN A 160 0.77 -15.79 22.49
N GLU A 161 -0.39 -16.22 22.99
CA GLU A 161 -1.12 -17.41 22.53
C GLU A 161 -1.54 -17.26 21.07
N LEU A 162 -2.07 -16.10 20.69
CA LEU A 162 -2.46 -15.83 19.30
C LEU A 162 -1.24 -15.76 18.37
N ILE A 163 -0.14 -15.15 18.83
CA ILE A 163 1.12 -15.10 18.10
C ILE A 163 1.66 -16.51 17.88
N GLU A 164 1.57 -17.39 18.88
CA GLU A 164 2.00 -18.78 18.76
C GLU A 164 1.15 -19.55 17.75
N LEU A 165 -0.17 -19.36 17.75
CA LEU A 165 -1.08 -19.95 16.75
C LEU A 165 -0.71 -19.50 15.34
N ILE A 166 -0.48 -18.20 15.13
CA ILE A 166 -0.04 -17.66 13.84
C ILE A 166 1.31 -18.29 13.44
N HIS A 167 2.27 -18.37 14.37
CA HIS A 167 3.57 -18.97 14.10
C HIS A 167 3.46 -20.44 13.67
N ASN A 168 2.59 -21.19 14.32
CA ASN A 168 2.37 -22.60 14.01
C ASN A 168 1.71 -22.80 12.64
N ALA A 169 0.87 -21.85 12.20
CA ALA A 169 0.27 -21.89 10.86
C ALA A 169 1.26 -21.70 9.71
N TYR A 170 2.45 -21.13 10.01
CA TYR A 170 3.52 -20.89 9.03
C TYR A 170 4.68 -21.88 9.12
N ARG A 171 4.57 -22.95 9.88
CA ARG A 171 5.53 -24.08 9.95
C ARG A 171 5.20 -25.16 8.95
#